data_04649f4902c51debd71ade0dc1bf91af
#
_entry.id   04649f4902c51debd71ade0dc1bf91af
#
_cell.length_a   1.000
_cell.length_b   1.000
_cell.length_c   1.000
_cell.angle_alpha   90.00
_cell.angle_beta   90.00
_cell.angle_gamma   90.00
#
_symmetry.space_group_name_H-M   'P 1'
#
loop_
_entity.id
_entity.type
_entity.pdbx_description
1 polymer ?
#
loop_
_entity_poly.entity_id
_entity_poly.type
_entity_poly.pdbx_seq_one_letter_code
_entity_poly.pdbx_strand_id
1 'polypeptide(L)'
;MNSQDKNWENLFGAITTEGSAWHGIWTMYSLDKEVLNSFKSVRKIQANEEKTLITQTNKYSYSDGTESEKTWQIEKQTCSQPDGVIYPTFLSMRAVSFGEGKSAWVSKKLEAGKKFATELFFRYQDWRTSVASIYAESGNLERITIINEHLNSFYNRSAKSEIEKYSGKWSGQKEYMNSDLQVSASAENKELVLEPTEQKNKTISLPDDIAVNVPEKVNIGEEFEIVCGKLVTKNEYRRLTAKYDNSGAFAMLISEVFRLQEQ
;
A
#
# COMPACT_ATOMS: atom_id res chain seq x y z
N MET A 1 12.34 -22.57 0.46
CA MET A 1 11.21 -21.81 -0.14
C MET A 1 11.83 -20.78 -1.05
N ASN A 2 11.46 -20.72 -2.32
CA ASN A 2 11.93 -19.69 -3.25
C ASN A 2 11.24 -18.34 -2.98
N SER A 3 11.74 -17.25 -3.59
CA SER A 3 11.21 -15.89 -3.35
C SER A 3 9.73 -15.75 -3.73
N GLN A 4 9.31 -16.39 -4.80
CA GLN A 4 7.92 -16.37 -5.29
C GLN A 4 6.97 -17.05 -4.28
N ASP A 5 7.32 -18.24 -3.77
CA ASP A 5 6.54 -18.93 -2.74
C ASP A 5 6.51 -18.14 -1.42
N LYS A 6 7.65 -17.53 -1.05
CA LYS A 6 7.73 -16.67 0.14
C LYS A 6 6.82 -15.45 0.02
N ASN A 7 6.77 -14.82 -1.16
CA ASN A 7 5.88 -13.68 -1.41
C ASN A 7 4.41 -14.10 -1.32
N TRP A 8 4.04 -15.27 -1.88
CA TRP A 8 2.68 -15.81 -1.76
C TRP A 8 2.30 -16.05 -0.30
N GLU A 9 3.17 -16.70 0.47
CA GLU A 9 2.96 -16.96 1.89
C GLU A 9 2.82 -15.64 2.69
N ASN A 10 3.67 -14.65 2.42
CA ASN A 10 3.59 -13.34 3.06
C ASN A 10 2.27 -12.60 2.77
N LEU A 11 1.71 -12.77 1.56
CA LEU A 11 0.45 -12.14 1.17
C LEU A 11 -0.78 -12.89 1.71
N PHE A 12 -0.78 -14.22 1.65
CA PHE A 12 -1.98 -15.03 1.77
C PHE A 12 -1.92 -16.14 2.83
N GLY A 13 -0.74 -16.46 3.35
CA GLY A 13 -0.55 -17.60 4.25
C GLY A 13 -1.39 -17.56 5.53
N ALA A 14 -1.73 -16.36 6.00
CA ALA A 14 -2.59 -16.18 7.19
C ALA A 14 -4.09 -16.23 6.88
N ILE A 15 -4.51 -16.34 5.60
CA ILE A 15 -5.92 -16.42 5.23
C ILE A 15 -6.42 -17.84 5.44
N THR A 16 -7.59 -17.97 6.05
CA THR A 16 -8.24 -19.25 6.37
C THR A 16 -9.38 -19.57 5.40
N THR A 17 -9.93 -20.76 5.50
CA THR A 17 -11.09 -21.21 4.72
C THR A 17 -12.38 -20.50 5.14
N GLU A 18 -12.53 -20.16 6.42
CA GLU A 18 -13.64 -19.35 6.94
C GLU A 18 -13.54 -17.92 6.39
N GLY A 19 -12.31 -17.48 6.14
CA GLY A 19 -11.99 -16.15 5.65
C GLY A 19 -12.11 -15.07 6.72
N SER A 20 -11.98 -13.85 6.27
CA SER A 20 -12.11 -12.66 7.11
C SER A 20 -12.86 -11.56 6.35
N ALA A 21 -13.61 -10.74 7.08
CA ALA A 21 -14.34 -9.59 6.55
C ALA A 21 -13.72 -8.29 7.06
N TRP A 22 -13.17 -7.51 6.17
CA TRP A 22 -12.60 -6.20 6.43
C TRP A 22 -13.62 -5.13 6.08
N HIS A 23 -14.03 -4.36 7.07
CA HIS A 23 -15.01 -3.27 6.95
C HIS A 23 -14.26 -1.96 6.79
N GLY A 24 -14.37 -1.33 5.63
CA GLY A 24 -13.54 -0.19 5.26
C GLY A 24 -14.30 1.05 4.85
N ILE A 25 -13.64 2.18 5.04
CA ILE A 25 -14.02 3.47 4.47
C ILE A 25 -12.94 3.85 3.46
N TRP A 26 -13.38 4.07 2.24
CA TRP A 26 -12.57 4.59 1.15
C TRP A 26 -12.76 6.09 1.10
N THR A 27 -11.68 6.84 1.12
CA THR A 27 -11.73 8.30 0.96
C THR A 27 -10.72 8.72 -0.10
N MET A 28 -11.20 9.40 -1.12
CA MET A 28 -10.40 9.93 -2.22
C MET A 28 -10.10 11.39 -1.97
N TYR A 29 -8.84 11.77 -2.10
CA TYR A 29 -8.34 13.12 -1.89
C TYR A 29 -7.72 13.68 -3.16
N SER A 30 -7.91 14.98 -3.37
CA SER A 30 -7.11 15.77 -4.30
C SER A 30 -5.70 16.01 -3.72
N LEU A 31 -4.81 16.57 -4.56
CA LEU A 31 -3.49 17.06 -4.12
C LEU A 31 -3.57 18.18 -3.07
N ASP A 32 -4.68 18.89 -3.01
CA ASP A 32 -4.94 19.97 -2.05
C ASP A 32 -5.73 19.50 -0.83
N LYS A 33 -5.77 18.17 -0.61
CA LYS A 33 -6.42 17.49 0.54
C LYS A 33 -7.95 17.62 0.56
N GLU A 34 -8.57 18.03 -0.53
CA GLU A 34 -10.03 18.06 -0.64
C GLU A 34 -10.56 16.61 -0.78
N VAL A 35 -11.65 16.32 -0.08
CA VAL A 35 -12.33 15.04 -0.22
C VAL A 35 -13.14 15.04 -1.51
N LEU A 36 -12.71 14.25 -2.48
CA LEU A 36 -13.39 14.10 -3.78
C LEU A 36 -14.56 13.12 -3.70
N ASN A 37 -14.41 12.06 -2.93
CA ASN A 37 -15.43 11.04 -2.73
C ASN A 37 -15.14 10.22 -1.48
N SER A 38 -16.19 9.65 -0.86
CA SER A 38 -16.05 8.69 0.24
C SER A 38 -17.21 7.69 0.22
N PHE A 39 -16.90 6.40 0.45
CA PHE A 39 -17.86 5.32 0.49
C PHE A 39 -17.38 4.18 1.39
N LYS A 40 -18.30 3.30 1.76
CA LYS A 40 -18.01 2.12 2.59
C LYS A 40 -17.78 0.88 1.73
N SER A 41 -16.99 -0.05 2.25
CA SER A 41 -16.84 -1.38 1.66
C SER A 41 -16.76 -2.47 2.72
N VAL A 42 -17.16 -3.67 2.35
CA VAL A 42 -16.85 -4.89 3.07
C VAL A 42 -16.07 -5.80 2.13
N ARG A 43 -14.81 -6.06 2.47
CA ARG A 43 -13.91 -6.91 1.70
C ARG A 43 -13.78 -8.26 2.39
N LYS A 44 -14.43 -9.28 1.85
CA LYS A 44 -14.30 -10.66 2.31
C LYS A 44 -13.17 -11.35 1.54
N ILE A 45 -12.25 -11.98 2.27
CA ILE A 45 -11.11 -12.71 1.69
C ILE A 45 -11.06 -14.10 2.35
N GLN A 46 -11.03 -15.15 1.55
CA GLN A 46 -10.94 -16.54 2.01
C GLN A 46 -10.03 -17.36 1.10
N ALA A 47 -9.42 -18.41 1.66
CA ALA A 47 -8.57 -19.35 0.95
C ALA A 47 -9.27 -20.71 0.83
N ASN A 48 -8.86 -21.54 -0.15
CA ASN A 48 -9.13 -22.98 -0.11
C ASN A 48 -8.22 -23.67 0.92
N GLU A 49 -8.46 -24.94 1.21
CA GLU A 49 -7.70 -25.72 2.20
C GLU A 49 -6.20 -25.73 1.92
N GLU A 50 -5.81 -25.90 0.65
CA GLU A 50 -4.42 -25.96 0.19
C GLU A 50 -3.76 -24.57 0.10
N LYS A 51 -4.50 -23.47 0.34
CA LYS A 51 -4.04 -22.07 0.18
C LYS A 51 -3.48 -21.75 -1.21
N THR A 52 -4.00 -22.42 -2.22
CA THR A 52 -3.64 -22.24 -3.63
C THR A 52 -4.62 -21.37 -4.40
N LEU A 53 -5.79 -21.12 -3.83
CA LEU A 53 -6.85 -20.28 -4.40
C LEU A 53 -7.36 -19.30 -3.34
N ILE A 54 -7.27 -18.01 -3.64
CA ILE A 54 -7.82 -16.93 -2.82
C ILE A 54 -9.04 -16.37 -3.53
N THR A 55 -10.16 -16.36 -2.84
CA THR A 55 -11.39 -15.69 -3.32
C THR A 55 -11.56 -14.39 -2.54
N GLN A 56 -11.70 -13.30 -3.27
CA GLN A 56 -11.96 -11.98 -2.71
C GLN A 56 -13.25 -11.42 -3.26
N THR A 57 -14.17 -11.02 -2.35
CA THR A 57 -15.41 -10.34 -2.67
C THR A 57 -15.42 -8.98 -2.00
N ASN A 58 -15.61 -7.93 -2.78
CA ASN A 58 -15.78 -6.57 -2.29
C ASN A 58 -17.23 -6.12 -2.52
N LYS A 59 -17.91 -5.76 -1.44
CA LYS A 59 -19.19 -5.03 -1.49
C LYS A 59 -18.92 -3.56 -1.22
N TYR A 60 -19.49 -2.69 -2.05
CA TYR A 60 -19.38 -1.24 -1.94
C TYR A 60 -20.77 -0.65 -1.69
N SER A 61 -20.86 0.28 -0.73
CA SER A 61 -22.09 1.02 -0.42
C SER A 61 -21.78 2.51 -0.55
N TYR A 62 -22.41 3.17 -1.51
CA TYR A 62 -22.19 4.57 -1.86
C TYR A 62 -23.12 5.51 -1.11
N SER A 63 -22.78 6.80 -1.08
CA SER A 63 -23.53 7.83 -0.36
C SER A 63 -24.93 8.10 -0.95
N ASP A 64 -25.14 7.78 -2.22
CA ASP A 64 -26.44 7.85 -2.89
C ASP A 64 -27.37 6.67 -2.62
N GLY A 65 -26.93 5.73 -1.77
CA GLY A 65 -27.66 4.50 -1.42
C GLY A 65 -27.48 3.36 -2.42
N THR A 66 -26.71 3.54 -3.48
CA THR A 66 -26.41 2.46 -4.43
C THR A 66 -25.38 1.49 -3.84
N GLU A 67 -25.46 0.22 -4.28
CA GLU A 67 -24.52 -0.82 -3.90
C GLU A 67 -23.94 -1.51 -5.14
N SER A 68 -22.71 -1.99 -5.02
CA SER A 68 -22.12 -2.87 -6.03
C SER A 68 -21.29 -3.96 -5.38
N GLU A 69 -21.15 -5.08 -6.04
CA GLU A 69 -20.33 -6.20 -5.59
C GLU A 69 -19.43 -6.68 -6.73
N LYS A 70 -18.18 -7.01 -6.37
CA LYS A 70 -17.21 -7.59 -7.30
C LYS A 70 -16.51 -8.74 -6.61
N THR A 71 -16.42 -9.88 -7.32
CA THR A 71 -15.70 -11.06 -6.86
C THR A 71 -14.66 -11.45 -7.90
N TRP A 72 -13.48 -11.81 -7.44
CA TRP A 72 -12.43 -12.40 -8.27
C TRP A 72 -11.65 -13.46 -7.49
N GLN A 73 -10.93 -14.26 -8.23
CA GLN A 73 -10.09 -15.32 -7.72
C GLN A 73 -8.62 -15.05 -8.08
N ILE A 74 -7.73 -15.35 -7.15
CA ILE A 74 -6.28 -15.30 -7.32
C ILE A 74 -5.79 -16.73 -7.15
N GLU A 75 -5.45 -17.36 -8.26
CA GLU A 75 -4.98 -18.73 -8.29
C GLU A 75 -3.44 -18.74 -8.27
N LYS A 76 -2.85 -19.50 -7.34
CA LYS A 76 -1.39 -19.52 -7.16
C LYS A 76 -0.65 -19.90 -8.43
N GLN A 77 -1.13 -20.93 -9.14
CA GLN A 77 -0.47 -21.45 -10.33
C GLN A 77 -0.36 -20.44 -11.46
N THR A 78 -1.38 -19.60 -11.65
CA THR A 78 -1.46 -18.63 -12.75
C THR A 78 -1.04 -17.22 -12.35
N CYS A 79 -1.35 -16.81 -11.11
CA CYS A 79 -1.12 -15.43 -10.66
C CYS A 79 0.22 -15.23 -9.95
N SER A 80 0.80 -16.25 -9.31
CA SER A 80 2.10 -16.11 -8.65
C SER A 80 3.22 -16.14 -9.70
N GLN A 81 3.95 -15.04 -9.81
CA GLN A 81 5.00 -14.82 -10.82
C GLN A 81 6.33 -14.48 -10.13
N PRO A 82 7.49 -14.64 -10.81
CA PRO A 82 8.80 -14.27 -10.24
C PRO A 82 8.91 -12.81 -9.80
N ASP A 83 8.08 -11.91 -10.38
CA ASP A 83 8.04 -10.47 -10.10
C ASP A 83 6.89 -10.04 -9.19
N GLY A 84 6.16 -10.97 -8.59
CA GLY A 84 5.03 -10.71 -7.69
C GLY A 84 3.75 -11.42 -8.11
N VAL A 85 2.67 -11.23 -7.36
CA VAL A 85 1.38 -11.82 -7.68
C VAL A 85 0.59 -10.88 -8.60
N ILE A 86 0.09 -11.41 -9.73
CA ILE A 86 -0.75 -10.66 -10.67
C ILE A 86 -2.08 -10.28 -10.00
N TYR A 87 -2.50 -9.03 -10.16
CA TYR A 87 -3.83 -8.59 -9.78
C TYR A 87 -4.83 -8.91 -10.91
N PRO A 88 -5.82 -9.77 -10.68
CA PRO A 88 -6.67 -10.28 -11.78
C PRO A 88 -7.44 -9.21 -12.55
N THR A 89 -7.80 -8.10 -11.88
CA THR A 89 -8.53 -7.00 -12.51
C THR A 89 -7.61 -5.93 -13.11
N PHE A 90 -6.31 -5.95 -12.78
CA PHE A 90 -5.28 -5.04 -13.29
C PHE A 90 -3.99 -5.81 -13.58
N LEU A 91 -3.90 -6.43 -14.73
CA LEU A 91 -2.82 -7.35 -15.12
C LEU A 91 -1.42 -6.69 -15.12
N SER A 92 -1.38 -5.37 -15.22
CA SER A 92 -0.14 -4.58 -15.12
C SER A 92 0.39 -4.44 -13.69
N MET A 93 -0.41 -4.79 -12.68
CA MET A 93 -0.01 -4.67 -11.27
C MET A 93 0.54 -5.97 -10.71
N ARG A 94 1.43 -5.82 -9.72
CA ARG A 94 2.02 -6.90 -8.94
C ARG A 94 1.83 -6.66 -7.45
N ALA A 95 1.39 -7.69 -6.73
CA ALA A 95 1.43 -7.69 -5.27
C ALA A 95 2.76 -8.24 -4.78
N VAL A 96 3.39 -7.49 -3.90
CA VAL A 96 4.65 -7.85 -3.25
C VAL A 96 4.56 -7.62 -1.75
N SER A 97 5.21 -8.44 -0.92
CA SER A 97 5.07 -8.36 0.54
C SER A 97 6.32 -8.81 1.29
N PHE A 98 6.74 -7.98 2.25
CA PHE A 98 7.73 -8.37 3.25
C PHE A 98 7.15 -9.31 4.33
N GLY A 99 5.81 -9.45 4.39
CA GLY A 99 5.11 -10.03 5.52
C GLY A 99 4.83 -8.98 6.60
N GLU A 100 4.32 -9.42 7.76
CA GLU A 100 4.03 -8.57 8.93
C GLU A 100 3.18 -7.33 8.61
N GLY A 101 2.31 -7.42 7.61
CA GLY A 101 1.42 -6.34 7.21
C GLY A 101 2.08 -5.22 6.41
N LYS A 102 3.26 -5.45 5.85
CA LYS A 102 3.99 -4.54 4.95
C LYS A 102 3.93 -5.10 3.53
N SER A 103 3.05 -4.58 2.70
CA SER A 103 2.86 -5.05 1.32
C SER A 103 2.50 -3.91 0.37
N ALA A 104 2.60 -4.16 -0.91
CA ALA A 104 2.24 -3.21 -1.96
C ALA A 104 1.58 -3.90 -3.15
N TRP A 105 0.64 -3.21 -3.79
CA TRP A 105 0.28 -3.40 -5.18
C TRP A 105 0.98 -2.33 -6.00
N VAL A 106 1.86 -2.72 -6.92
CA VAL A 106 2.65 -1.79 -7.73
C VAL A 106 2.38 -2.03 -9.21
N SER A 107 2.23 -0.98 -10.00
CA SER A 107 2.30 -1.11 -11.46
C SER A 107 3.69 -1.61 -11.83
N LYS A 108 3.76 -2.66 -12.67
CA LYS A 108 5.03 -3.23 -13.12
C LYS A 108 5.88 -2.22 -13.90
N LYS A 109 5.19 -1.35 -14.67
CA LYS A 109 5.85 -0.34 -15.51
C LYS A 109 4.92 0.84 -15.77
N LEU A 110 5.50 2.04 -15.82
CA LEU A 110 4.86 3.22 -16.38
C LEU A 110 4.87 3.11 -17.92
N GLU A 111 3.69 3.15 -18.53
CA GLU A 111 3.54 3.10 -19.98
C GLU A 111 2.86 4.38 -20.46
N ALA A 112 3.34 4.95 -21.56
CA ALA A 112 2.75 6.16 -22.14
C ALA A 112 1.28 5.95 -22.50
N GLY A 113 0.42 6.91 -22.14
CA GLY A 113 -1.01 6.85 -22.43
C GLY A 113 -1.79 5.81 -21.63
N LYS A 114 -1.21 5.24 -20.57
CA LYS A 114 -1.90 4.32 -19.65
C LYS A 114 -1.92 4.87 -18.24
N LYS A 115 -3.01 4.54 -17.52
CA LYS A 115 -3.09 4.81 -16.09
C LYS A 115 -2.02 4.04 -15.33
N PHE A 116 -1.46 4.69 -14.32
CA PHE A 116 -0.45 4.14 -13.44
C PHE A 116 -0.92 4.24 -11.99
N ALA A 117 -0.63 3.21 -11.18
CA ALA A 117 -1.03 3.21 -9.78
C ALA A 117 -0.03 2.47 -8.91
N THR A 118 0.01 2.87 -7.64
CA THR A 118 0.70 2.17 -6.57
C THR A 118 -0.19 2.22 -5.33
N GLU A 119 -0.38 1.08 -4.66
CA GLU A 119 -1.13 0.99 -3.40
C GLU A 119 -0.22 0.35 -2.34
N LEU A 120 0.05 1.08 -1.26
CA LEU A 120 0.94 0.69 -0.16
C LEU A 120 0.11 0.34 1.08
N PHE A 121 0.38 -0.83 1.70
CA PHE A 121 -0.43 -1.39 2.77
C PHE A 121 0.32 -1.44 4.09
N PHE A 122 -0.40 -1.05 5.15
CA PHE A 122 0.01 -1.13 6.54
C PHE A 122 -1.03 -1.90 7.34
N ARG A 123 -0.65 -3.04 7.90
CA ARG A 123 -1.52 -3.79 8.81
C ARG A 123 -0.89 -3.82 10.20
N TYR A 124 -1.72 -3.58 11.20
CA TYR A 124 -1.37 -3.73 12.60
C TYR A 124 -2.58 -4.32 13.35
N GLN A 125 -2.44 -5.53 13.85
CA GLN A 125 -3.52 -6.29 14.49
C GLN A 125 -4.76 -6.38 13.57
N ASP A 126 -5.91 -5.89 14.06
CA ASP A 126 -7.18 -5.88 13.35
C ASP A 126 -7.39 -4.65 12.45
N TRP A 127 -6.35 -3.84 12.30
CA TRP A 127 -6.36 -2.66 11.45
C TRP A 127 -5.54 -2.88 10.19
N ARG A 128 -6.09 -2.43 9.08
CA ARG A 128 -5.38 -2.34 7.81
C ARG A 128 -5.66 -0.99 7.18
N THR A 129 -4.61 -0.30 6.79
CA THR A 129 -4.70 0.92 5.99
C THR A 129 -3.97 0.68 4.69
N SER A 130 -4.59 1.03 3.56
CA SER A 130 -3.86 1.17 2.31
C SER A 130 -3.99 2.56 1.74
N VAL A 131 -2.96 2.99 1.01
CA VAL A 131 -2.89 4.29 0.37
C VAL A 131 -2.52 4.08 -1.08
N ALA A 132 -3.46 4.39 -1.97
CA ALA A 132 -3.27 4.27 -3.41
C ALA A 132 -3.01 5.65 -4.01
N SER A 133 -1.87 5.81 -4.69
CA SER A 133 -1.54 6.95 -5.54
C SER A 133 -1.88 6.59 -6.98
N ILE A 134 -2.81 7.33 -7.60
CA ILE A 134 -3.35 7.03 -8.93
C ILE A 134 -3.02 8.17 -9.88
N TYR A 135 -2.35 7.82 -10.97
CA TYR A 135 -1.92 8.74 -12.01
C TYR A 135 -2.74 8.53 -13.27
N ALA A 136 -3.15 9.63 -13.89
CA ALA A 136 -3.85 9.65 -15.16
C ALA A 136 -2.93 9.20 -16.32
N GLU A 137 -3.51 8.98 -17.50
CA GLU A 137 -2.79 8.64 -18.73
C GLU A 137 -1.75 9.70 -19.14
N SER A 138 -1.95 10.94 -18.70
CA SER A 138 -1.01 12.06 -18.87
C SER A 138 0.23 11.99 -17.95
N GLY A 139 0.24 11.07 -17.00
CA GLY A 139 1.25 10.96 -15.94
C GLY A 139 1.00 11.89 -14.75
N ASN A 140 -0.02 12.76 -14.77
CA ASN A 140 -0.34 13.62 -13.63
C ASN A 140 -1.01 12.81 -12.51
N LEU A 141 -0.69 13.12 -11.26
CA LEU A 141 -1.38 12.54 -10.11
C LEU A 141 -2.85 12.98 -10.11
N GLU A 142 -3.74 12.01 -10.27
CA GLU A 142 -5.19 12.22 -10.35
C GLU A 142 -5.79 12.33 -8.95
N ARG A 143 -5.40 11.41 -8.04
CA ARG A 143 -5.90 11.37 -6.67
C ARG A 143 -5.07 10.46 -5.79
N ILE A 144 -5.24 10.64 -4.49
CA ILE A 144 -4.79 9.71 -3.45
C ILE A 144 -6.04 9.09 -2.82
N THR A 145 -6.08 7.77 -2.72
CA THR A 145 -7.16 7.04 -2.07
C THR A 145 -6.66 6.39 -0.81
N ILE A 146 -7.26 6.72 0.33
CA ILE A 146 -7.03 6.04 1.61
C ILE A 146 -8.14 5.04 1.82
N ILE A 147 -7.78 3.82 2.19
CA ILE A 147 -8.71 2.76 2.58
C ILE A 147 -8.35 2.34 4.00
N ASN A 148 -9.17 2.77 4.94
CA ASN A 148 -9.03 2.37 6.34
C ASN A 148 -10.01 1.24 6.63
N GLU A 149 -9.50 0.10 7.05
CA GLU A 149 -10.28 -1.11 7.29
C GLU A 149 -10.05 -1.63 8.71
N HIS A 150 -11.11 -2.16 9.27
CA HIS A 150 -11.08 -2.88 10.55
C HIS A 150 -11.72 -4.27 10.38
N LEU A 151 -11.16 -5.26 11.06
CA LEU A 151 -11.65 -6.63 10.99
C LEU A 151 -13.03 -6.75 11.67
N ASN A 152 -13.97 -7.37 10.96
CA ASN A 152 -15.33 -7.73 11.41
C ASN A 152 -16.29 -6.58 11.75
N SER A 153 -15.88 -5.32 11.71
CA SER A 153 -16.79 -4.19 12.02
C SER A 153 -16.35 -2.88 11.40
N PHE A 154 -17.30 -1.99 11.10
CA PHE A 154 -16.98 -0.60 10.81
C PHE A 154 -16.57 0.13 12.09
N TYR A 155 -15.52 0.90 11.99
CA TYR A 155 -15.03 1.70 13.10
C TYR A 155 -14.75 3.14 12.63
N ASN A 156 -15.28 4.11 13.38
CA ASN A 156 -14.98 5.52 13.14
C ASN A 156 -13.72 5.91 13.91
N ARG A 157 -12.58 6.02 13.23
CA ARG A 157 -11.38 6.59 13.79
C ARG A 157 -11.48 8.12 13.81
N SER A 158 -10.88 8.75 14.81
CA SER A 158 -10.79 10.23 14.84
C SER A 158 -9.96 10.72 13.65
N ALA A 159 -10.53 11.64 12.87
CA ALA A 159 -9.91 12.17 11.65
C ALA A 159 -8.76 13.16 11.91
N LYS A 160 -8.23 13.26 13.15
CA LYS A 160 -7.13 14.17 13.46
C LYS A 160 -5.80 13.50 13.18
N SER A 161 -4.99 14.13 12.33
CA SER A 161 -3.58 13.76 12.15
C SER A 161 -2.76 14.45 13.24
N GLU A 162 -1.87 13.69 13.88
CA GLU A 162 -0.89 14.20 14.84
C GLU A 162 0.53 14.10 14.29
N ILE A 163 0.70 13.71 13.02
CA ILE A 163 2.00 13.42 12.42
C ILE A 163 2.98 14.61 12.46
N GLU A 164 2.47 15.83 12.48
CA GLU A 164 3.26 17.06 12.58
C GLU A 164 3.78 17.33 14.00
N LYS A 165 3.31 16.55 15.00
CA LYS A 165 3.64 16.78 16.43
C LYS A 165 4.65 15.78 16.99
N TYR A 166 5.22 14.90 16.13
CA TYR A 166 6.15 13.90 16.64
C TYR A 166 7.46 14.53 17.05
N SER A 167 7.54 14.80 18.36
CA SER A 167 8.77 15.11 19.05
C SER A 167 9.44 13.81 19.50
N GLY A 168 10.78 13.83 19.60
CA GLY A 168 11.56 12.71 20.07
C GLY A 168 12.50 12.15 19.01
N LYS A 169 13.40 11.29 19.46
CA LYS A 169 14.38 10.65 18.61
C LYS A 169 13.81 9.32 18.10
N TRP A 170 13.65 9.21 16.80
CA TRP A 170 13.17 8.00 16.12
C TRP A 170 14.33 7.33 15.42
N SER A 171 14.52 6.03 15.65
CA SER A 171 15.47 5.24 14.89
C SER A 171 14.79 4.06 14.21
N GLY A 172 15.26 3.69 13.03
CA GLY A 172 14.60 2.71 12.22
C GLY A 172 15.53 1.78 11.46
N GLN A 173 14.99 0.62 11.13
CA GLN A 173 15.60 -0.38 10.27
C GLN A 173 14.97 -0.33 8.88
N LYS A 174 15.76 -0.70 7.87
CA LYS A 174 15.39 -0.64 6.48
C LYS A 174 15.60 -1.99 5.79
N GLU A 175 14.58 -2.42 5.07
CA GLU A 175 14.60 -3.62 4.24
C GLU A 175 14.33 -3.22 2.79
N TYR A 176 14.92 -3.95 1.86
CA TYR A 176 14.77 -3.75 0.42
C TYR A 176 14.28 -5.04 -0.22
N MET A 177 13.35 -4.92 -1.15
CA MET A 177 12.90 -6.01 -2.01
C MET A 177 13.04 -5.56 -3.46
N ASN A 178 13.89 -6.23 -4.24
CA ASN A 178 14.04 -5.93 -5.67
C ASN A 178 12.86 -6.49 -6.50
N SER A 179 12.85 -6.20 -7.80
CA SER A 179 11.83 -6.69 -8.74
C SER A 179 11.73 -8.22 -8.83
N ASP A 180 12.77 -8.96 -8.41
CA ASP A 180 12.81 -10.42 -8.40
C ASP A 180 12.44 -11.01 -7.02
N LEU A 181 11.81 -10.19 -6.16
CA LEU A 181 11.36 -10.56 -4.80
C LEU A 181 12.50 -10.97 -3.85
N GLN A 182 13.74 -10.60 -4.14
CA GLN A 182 14.85 -10.86 -3.24
C GLN A 182 14.91 -9.79 -2.17
N VAL A 183 14.94 -10.22 -0.92
CA VAL A 183 14.95 -9.32 0.24
C VAL A 183 16.34 -9.20 0.82
N SER A 184 16.76 -7.99 1.12
CA SER A 184 17.97 -7.66 1.87
C SER A 184 17.67 -6.62 2.93
N ALA A 185 18.43 -6.61 4.03
CA ALA A 185 18.28 -5.64 5.12
C ALA A 185 19.50 -4.73 5.20
N SER A 186 19.28 -3.49 5.62
CA SER A 186 20.37 -2.59 5.98
C SER A 186 20.77 -2.82 7.44
N ALA A 187 22.07 -2.87 7.71
CA ALA A 187 22.59 -2.90 9.08
C ALA A 187 22.58 -1.52 9.76
N GLU A 188 22.33 -0.45 9.01
CA GLU A 188 22.35 0.92 9.52
C GLU A 188 21.01 1.33 10.12
N ASN A 189 21.05 1.86 11.35
CA ASN A 189 19.92 2.59 11.90
C ASN A 189 19.83 3.97 11.24
N LYS A 190 18.60 4.35 10.82
CA LYS A 190 18.35 5.67 10.25
C LYS A 190 17.44 6.49 11.15
N GLU A 191 17.64 7.80 11.14
CA GLU A 191 16.72 8.74 11.76
C GLU A 191 15.49 8.93 10.85
N LEU A 192 14.34 9.21 11.49
CA LEU A 192 13.11 9.49 10.74
C LEU A 192 13.18 10.87 10.10
N VAL A 193 13.04 10.90 8.79
CA VAL A 193 12.82 12.11 7.99
C VAL A 193 11.44 11.95 7.32
N LEU A 194 10.54 12.89 7.57
CA LEU A 194 9.17 12.81 7.00
C LEU A 194 9.13 13.12 5.51
N GLU A 195 10.06 13.92 5.00
CA GLU A 195 10.18 14.34 3.60
C GLU A 195 11.45 13.77 2.96
N PRO A 196 11.46 12.46 2.63
CA PRO A 196 12.68 11.78 2.16
C PRO A 196 13.16 12.24 0.77
N THR A 197 12.30 12.91 -0.02
CA THR A 197 12.57 13.36 -1.39
C THR A 197 12.08 14.80 -1.61
N GLU A 198 12.54 15.73 -0.77
CA GLU A 198 12.06 17.13 -0.66
C GLU A 198 12.02 17.90 -2.00
N GLN A 199 12.92 17.64 -2.91
CA GLN A 199 13.04 18.45 -4.14
C GLN A 199 12.23 17.93 -5.33
N LYS A 200 11.75 16.67 -5.29
CA LYS A 200 11.09 16.01 -6.42
C LYS A 200 9.62 15.68 -6.14
N ASN A 201 9.27 15.56 -4.89
CA ASN A 201 7.96 15.08 -4.47
C ASN A 201 7.25 16.13 -3.61
N LYS A 202 5.93 16.13 -3.67
CA LYS A 202 5.08 16.88 -2.76
C LYS A 202 4.74 16.01 -1.55
N THR A 203 4.95 16.55 -0.35
CA THR A 203 4.51 15.89 0.89
C THR A 203 3.12 16.34 1.25
N ILE A 204 2.23 15.38 1.50
CA ILE A 204 0.84 15.58 1.83
C ILE A 204 0.53 14.83 3.12
N SER A 205 0.26 15.56 4.20
CA SER A 205 -0.24 14.99 5.45
C SER A 205 -1.74 14.80 5.35
N LEU A 206 -2.20 13.58 5.59
CA LEU A 206 -3.59 13.17 5.48
C LEU A 206 -4.11 12.67 6.83
N PRO A 207 -5.43 12.53 7.02
CA PRO A 207 -6.02 11.97 8.23
C PRO A 207 -5.43 10.60 8.60
N ASP A 208 -5.63 10.18 9.86
CA ASP A 208 -5.16 8.90 10.42
C ASP A 208 -3.62 8.73 10.41
N ASP A 209 -2.90 9.85 10.62
CA ASP A 209 -1.44 9.86 10.74
C ASP A 209 -0.71 9.29 9.52
N ILE A 210 -1.21 9.62 8.34
CA ILE A 210 -0.65 9.24 7.06
C ILE A 210 0.11 10.42 6.46
N ALA A 211 1.35 10.18 6.04
CA ALA A 211 2.13 11.09 5.23
C ALA A 211 2.42 10.44 3.87
N VAL A 212 2.05 11.12 2.79
CA VAL A 212 2.32 10.69 1.43
C VAL A 212 3.33 11.66 0.84
N ASN A 213 4.41 11.14 0.24
CA ASN A 213 5.41 11.94 -0.46
C ASN A 213 5.54 11.38 -1.88
N VAL A 214 5.00 12.11 -2.85
CA VAL A 214 4.77 11.62 -4.22
C VAL A 214 5.05 12.71 -5.25
N PRO A 215 5.53 12.35 -6.46
CA PRO A 215 5.64 13.30 -7.56
C PRO A 215 4.25 13.74 -8.02
N GLU A 216 4.08 15.02 -8.33
CA GLU A 216 2.85 15.53 -8.94
C GLU A 216 2.65 14.98 -10.36
N LYS A 217 3.75 14.60 -11.01
CA LYS A 217 3.75 13.98 -12.34
C LYS A 217 4.86 12.93 -12.42
N VAL A 218 4.56 11.82 -13.08
CA VAL A 218 5.53 10.76 -13.42
C VAL A 218 5.79 10.78 -14.93
N ASN A 219 7.05 10.63 -15.32
CA ASN A 219 7.47 10.64 -16.72
C ASN A 219 8.41 9.46 -17.01
N ILE A 220 8.31 8.89 -18.21
CA ILE A 220 9.32 7.97 -18.73
C ILE A 220 10.59 8.78 -19.00
N GLY A 221 11.74 8.25 -18.65
CA GLY A 221 13.05 8.91 -18.74
C GLY A 221 13.54 9.47 -17.40
N GLU A 222 12.72 9.43 -16.36
CA GLU A 222 13.05 9.92 -15.03
C GLU A 222 12.82 8.82 -13.98
N GLU A 223 13.75 8.71 -13.02
CA GLU A 223 13.53 7.89 -11.82
C GLU A 223 12.60 8.63 -10.86
N PHE A 224 11.68 7.89 -10.26
CA PHE A 224 10.76 8.45 -9.27
C PHE A 224 10.44 7.46 -8.14
N GLU A 225 9.96 8.02 -7.03
CA GLU A 225 9.57 7.26 -5.84
C GLU A 225 8.17 7.66 -5.40
N ILE A 226 7.39 6.67 -4.99
CA ILE A 226 6.09 6.84 -4.34
C ILE A 226 6.23 6.37 -2.91
N VAL A 227 6.12 7.31 -1.97
CA VAL A 227 6.38 7.08 -0.56
C VAL A 227 5.08 7.27 0.22
N CYS A 228 4.81 6.36 1.12
CA CYS A 228 3.76 6.52 2.12
C CYS A 228 4.29 6.08 3.47
N GLY A 229 3.99 6.86 4.48
CA GLY A 229 4.26 6.54 5.87
C GLY A 229 3.01 6.63 6.73
N LYS A 230 2.97 5.81 7.78
CA LYS A 230 1.87 5.76 8.74
C LYS A 230 2.39 5.53 10.15
N LEU A 231 1.86 6.30 11.11
CA LEU A 231 1.99 5.96 12.51
C LEU A 231 1.01 4.82 12.83
N VAL A 232 1.55 3.63 13.07
CA VAL A 232 0.71 2.44 13.36
C VAL A 232 0.42 2.33 14.85
N THR A 233 1.31 2.82 15.69
CA THR A 233 1.11 3.03 17.14
C THR A 233 1.77 4.35 17.54
N LYS A 234 1.51 4.86 18.73
CA LYS A 234 2.17 6.08 19.25
C LYS A 234 3.70 6.04 19.26
N ASN A 235 4.30 4.83 19.18
CA ASN A 235 5.75 4.62 19.25
C ASN A 235 6.31 3.90 18.00
N GLU A 236 5.50 3.61 16.98
CA GLU A 236 5.97 2.94 15.76
C GLU A 236 5.41 3.62 14.51
N TYR A 237 6.32 4.11 13.68
CA TYR A 237 6.03 4.66 12.36
C TYR A 237 6.58 3.70 11.29
N ARG A 238 5.76 3.36 10.33
CA ARG A 238 6.13 2.53 9.17
C ARG A 238 6.11 3.36 7.91
N ARG A 239 7.10 3.14 7.06
CA ARG A 239 7.17 3.76 5.74
C ARG A 239 7.43 2.72 4.67
N LEU A 240 6.70 2.82 3.57
CA LEU A 240 6.90 2.04 2.35
C LEU A 240 7.23 2.99 1.21
N THR A 241 8.21 2.60 0.39
CA THR A 241 8.62 3.34 -0.80
C THR A 241 8.66 2.41 -1.99
N ALA A 242 7.87 2.69 -3.02
CA ALA A 242 7.97 2.04 -4.32
C ALA A 242 8.86 2.89 -5.23
N LYS A 243 9.98 2.32 -5.68
CA LYS A 243 10.94 2.98 -6.59
C LYS A 243 10.75 2.48 -8.01
N TYR A 244 10.87 3.40 -8.94
CA TYR A 244 10.82 3.17 -10.37
C TYR A 244 12.07 3.74 -11.04
N ASP A 245 12.64 2.98 -11.96
CA ASP A 245 13.82 3.40 -12.71
C ASP A 245 13.45 4.38 -13.84
N ASN A 246 14.47 4.88 -14.55
CA ASN A 246 14.29 5.81 -15.65
C ASN A 246 13.52 5.23 -16.85
N SER A 247 13.40 3.91 -16.98
CA SER A 247 12.54 3.27 -17.98
C SER A 247 11.07 3.22 -17.55
N GLY A 248 10.77 3.66 -16.33
CA GLY A 248 9.46 3.55 -15.68
C GLY A 248 9.17 2.17 -15.12
N ALA A 249 10.13 1.23 -15.09
CA ALA A 249 9.94 -0.09 -14.54
C ALA A 249 10.03 -0.07 -13.00
N PHE A 250 9.21 -0.90 -12.33
CA PHE A 250 9.32 -1.11 -10.89
C PHE A 250 10.67 -1.75 -10.57
N ALA A 251 11.46 -1.03 -9.79
CA ALA A 251 12.81 -1.45 -9.43
C ALA A 251 12.88 -2.07 -8.04
N MET A 252 12.15 -1.50 -7.06
CA MET A 252 12.31 -1.89 -5.66
C MET A 252 11.14 -1.44 -4.79
N LEU A 253 10.77 -2.28 -3.82
CA LEU A 253 10.00 -1.86 -2.66
C LEU A 253 10.95 -1.72 -1.46
N ILE A 254 10.84 -0.62 -0.72
CA ILE A 254 11.59 -0.38 0.50
C ILE A 254 10.62 -0.33 1.66
N SER A 255 10.95 -0.99 2.76
CA SER A 255 10.22 -0.95 4.02
C SER A 255 11.11 -0.38 5.11
N GLU A 256 10.61 0.62 5.81
CA GLU A 256 11.28 1.21 6.98
C GLU A 256 10.34 1.17 8.18
N VAL A 257 10.86 0.72 9.31
CA VAL A 257 10.13 0.67 10.59
C VAL A 257 10.92 1.48 11.60
N PHE A 258 10.36 2.61 12.00
CA PHE A 258 10.95 3.52 12.99
C PHE A 258 10.27 3.35 14.34
N ARG A 259 11.06 3.35 15.41
CA ARG A 259 10.58 3.31 16.79
C ARG A 259 11.08 4.51 17.56
N LEU A 260 10.17 5.08 18.36
CA LEU A 260 10.51 6.16 19.28
C LEU A 260 11.46 5.61 20.35
N GLN A 261 12.59 6.28 20.53
CA GLN A 261 13.56 5.94 21.57
C GLN A 261 13.06 6.48 22.90
N GLU A 262 13.05 5.62 23.91
CA GLU A 262 12.81 6.05 25.29
C GLU A 262 13.94 6.97 25.72
N GLN A 263 13.57 8.10 26.35
CA GLN A 263 14.53 9.05 26.94
C GLN A 263 15.06 8.54 28.24
#